data_74d11ff4ea24dc43ab824cf3cc95f4fa
#
_entry.id   74d11ff4ea24dc43ab824cf3cc95f4fa
#
_cell.length_a   1.000
_cell.length_b   1.000
_cell.length_c   1.000
_cell.angle_alpha   90.00
_cell.angle_beta   90.00
_cell.angle_gamma   90.00
#
_symmetry.space_group_name_H-M   'P 1'
#
loop_
_entity.id
_entity.type
_entity.pdbx_description
1 polymer ?
#
loop_
_entity_poly.entity_id
_entity_poly.type
_entity_poly.pdbx_seq_one_letter_code
_entity_poly.pdbx_strand_id
1 'polypeptide(L)'
;MTARAADRARYDRATAHLDAPLAIVDLDAFDANADDLVRRAGGKPVRVASKSVRCRALLERALARDGFQGIMSFTLDESLWLARSGFEDILLAYPSADRAGFAELAADPKLAGAVTVMIDDPAHLDLIDAARDGGREVVRVCLELDTSLRLLGGRVRVGARRSPLHSPAQLAELARSVSRRPGFRLVGIMAYEGHVAGVGDAVAGRPLRSRAIRLMQATARRELAERRAAAVRAVRAVAPDLEFVNGGGTGSVQHTAAEDAVTEIAAGSGLYVPRLFDNYTSFSGRPAALFAQPVVRRPGVGVVTVLGGGYPASGAAGPDRLPVPYLPEGLRYDPQEGPGEVQTPLLGSPADDLLIGDKVWFRHAKAGELCERFDTLHLVEGDTVTACVPTYRGEGRTFL
;
A
#
# COMPACT_ATOMS: atom_id res chain seq x y z
N MET A 1 13.72 -2.08 -31.38
CA MET A 1 13.00 -2.82 -30.32
C MET A 1 12.56 -1.81 -29.28
N THR A 2 11.26 -1.76 -28.93
CA THR A 2 10.76 -0.88 -27.87
C THR A 2 11.31 -1.32 -26.50
N ALA A 3 11.36 -0.42 -25.51
CA ALA A 3 11.77 -0.78 -24.15
C ALA A 3 10.94 -1.95 -23.58
N ARG A 4 9.63 -1.96 -23.83
CA ARG A 4 8.73 -3.05 -23.38
C ARG A 4 8.98 -4.37 -24.10
N ALA A 5 9.36 -4.35 -25.37
CA ALA A 5 9.74 -5.57 -26.09
C ALA A 5 11.05 -6.16 -25.51
N ALA A 6 11.98 -5.30 -25.08
CA ALA A 6 13.20 -5.72 -24.38
C ALA A 6 12.87 -6.33 -23.01
N ASP A 7 11.98 -5.71 -22.25
CA ASP A 7 11.51 -6.24 -20.96
C ASP A 7 10.82 -7.60 -21.11
N ARG A 8 9.96 -7.76 -22.12
CA ARG A 8 9.34 -9.06 -22.42
C ARG A 8 10.40 -10.15 -22.65
N ALA A 9 11.33 -9.89 -23.57
CA ALA A 9 12.39 -10.86 -23.89
C ALA A 9 13.26 -11.20 -22.67
N ARG A 10 13.49 -10.21 -21.79
CA ARG A 10 14.21 -10.38 -20.53
C ARG A 10 13.45 -11.29 -19.56
N TYR A 11 12.17 -11.01 -19.32
CA TYR A 11 11.35 -11.82 -18.40
C TYR A 11 11.11 -13.24 -18.94
N ASP A 12 10.86 -13.38 -20.24
CA ASP A 12 10.69 -14.70 -20.86
C ASP A 12 11.97 -15.55 -20.74
N ARG A 13 13.16 -14.94 -20.94
CA ARG A 13 14.46 -15.65 -20.70
C ARG A 13 14.67 -16.01 -19.24
N ALA A 14 14.49 -15.04 -18.32
CA ALA A 14 14.69 -15.25 -16.89
C ALA A 14 13.81 -16.41 -16.37
N THR A 15 12.59 -16.52 -16.87
CA THR A 15 11.61 -17.52 -16.43
C THR A 15 11.42 -18.68 -17.41
N ALA A 16 12.36 -18.93 -18.34
CA ALA A 16 12.21 -19.95 -19.36
C ALA A 16 12.03 -21.37 -18.78
N HIS A 17 12.57 -21.61 -17.61
CA HIS A 17 12.51 -22.88 -16.87
C HIS A 17 11.29 -23.00 -15.94
N LEU A 18 10.40 -22.01 -15.92
CA LEU A 18 9.23 -21.94 -15.04
C LEU A 18 7.96 -21.97 -15.89
N ASP A 19 7.00 -22.75 -15.45
CA ASP A 19 5.66 -22.75 -16.03
C ASP A 19 4.78 -21.64 -15.44
N ALA A 20 3.97 -20.99 -16.29
CA ALA A 20 2.92 -20.10 -15.85
C ALA A 20 1.65 -20.90 -15.45
N PRO A 21 0.84 -20.41 -14.50
CA PRO A 21 0.85 -19.08 -13.88
C PRO A 21 1.99 -18.84 -12.90
N LEU A 22 2.65 -17.70 -13.00
CA LEU A 22 3.71 -17.29 -12.07
C LEU A 22 3.69 -15.77 -11.85
N ALA A 23 4.26 -15.32 -10.74
CA ALA A 23 4.47 -13.90 -10.44
C ALA A 23 5.95 -13.60 -10.24
N ILE A 24 6.37 -12.44 -10.73
CA ILE A 24 7.75 -11.95 -10.56
C ILE A 24 7.76 -10.60 -9.87
N VAL A 25 8.92 -10.31 -9.25
CA VAL A 25 9.32 -8.95 -8.92
C VAL A 25 10.66 -8.66 -9.58
N ASP A 26 10.66 -7.67 -10.47
CA ASP A 26 11.85 -7.10 -11.07
C ASP A 26 12.57 -6.26 -10.00
N LEU A 27 13.70 -6.75 -9.50
CA LEU A 27 14.45 -6.11 -8.43
C LEU A 27 15.10 -4.80 -8.88
N ASP A 28 15.52 -4.70 -10.15
CA ASP A 28 16.09 -3.46 -10.69
C ASP A 28 15.03 -2.34 -10.71
N ALA A 29 13.79 -2.68 -11.04
CA ALA A 29 12.67 -1.75 -11.01
C ALA A 29 12.24 -1.44 -9.57
N PHE A 30 12.17 -2.45 -8.69
CA PHE A 30 11.83 -2.31 -7.28
C PHE A 30 12.79 -1.36 -6.57
N ASP A 31 14.09 -1.54 -6.77
CA ASP A 31 15.14 -0.72 -6.15
C ASP A 31 15.11 0.72 -6.67
N ALA A 32 14.96 0.90 -7.98
CA ALA A 32 14.81 2.24 -8.56
C ALA A 32 13.56 2.98 -8.02
N ASN A 33 12.48 2.25 -7.79
CA ASN A 33 11.26 2.80 -7.18
C ASN A 33 11.48 3.15 -5.70
N ALA A 34 12.24 2.33 -4.96
CA ALA A 34 12.61 2.61 -3.59
C ALA A 34 13.45 3.90 -3.48
N ASP A 35 14.45 4.06 -4.36
CA ASP A 35 15.26 5.27 -4.41
C ASP A 35 14.42 6.52 -4.75
N ASP A 36 13.43 6.39 -5.65
CA ASP A 36 12.51 7.50 -5.95
C ASP A 36 11.66 7.89 -4.73
N LEU A 37 11.18 6.91 -3.95
CA LEU A 37 10.43 7.18 -2.73
C LEU A 37 11.27 7.95 -1.71
N VAL A 38 12.50 7.51 -1.44
CA VAL A 38 13.44 8.19 -0.52
C VAL A 38 13.78 9.59 -1.03
N ARG A 39 14.09 9.74 -2.31
CA ARG A 39 14.36 11.03 -2.93
C ARG A 39 13.19 12.01 -2.77
N ARG A 40 11.96 11.56 -3.00
CA ARG A 40 10.74 12.38 -2.86
C ARG A 40 10.40 12.67 -1.40
N ALA A 41 10.81 11.84 -0.46
CA ALA A 41 10.62 12.05 0.96
C ALA A 41 11.52 13.16 1.54
N GLY A 42 12.51 13.67 0.76
CA GLY A 42 13.25 14.86 1.10
C GLY A 42 14.00 14.81 2.44
N GLY A 43 14.56 13.66 2.79
CA GLY A 43 15.30 13.43 4.04
C GLY A 43 14.44 12.93 5.22
N LYS A 44 13.11 12.84 5.07
CA LYS A 44 12.25 12.19 6.08
C LYS A 44 12.24 10.69 5.84
N PRO A 45 12.27 9.84 6.89
CA PRO A 45 12.21 8.40 6.73
C PRO A 45 10.90 7.96 6.11
N VAL A 46 10.96 6.88 5.31
CA VAL A 46 9.81 6.25 4.68
C VAL A 46 9.45 4.99 5.47
N ARG A 47 8.28 4.96 6.08
CA ARG A 47 7.71 3.78 6.74
C ARG A 47 7.03 2.90 5.71
N VAL A 48 7.44 1.63 5.61
CA VAL A 48 6.94 0.71 4.58
C VAL A 48 5.53 0.22 4.90
N ALA A 49 4.56 0.50 4.03
CA ALA A 49 3.21 -0.03 4.17
C ALA A 49 3.16 -1.51 3.71
N SER A 50 3.19 -2.45 4.66
CA SER A 50 3.23 -3.90 4.44
C SER A 50 2.05 -4.42 3.61
N LYS A 51 0.86 -3.87 3.80
CA LYS A 51 -0.35 -4.16 3.01
C LYS A 51 -0.10 -4.10 1.50
N SER A 52 0.83 -3.27 1.07
CA SER A 52 1.14 -3.07 -0.35
C SER A 52 2.26 -3.97 -0.86
N VAL A 53 2.96 -4.67 0.02
CA VAL A 53 4.10 -5.55 -0.31
C VAL A 53 3.76 -7.02 -0.07
N ARG A 54 3.26 -7.36 1.11
CA ARG A 54 2.81 -8.70 1.52
C ARG A 54 3.82 -9.82 1.21
N CYS A 55 5.10 -9.54 1.44
CA CYS A 55 6.22 -10.45 1.29
C CYS A 55 7.35 -9.99 2.22
N ARG A 56 7.72 -10.81 3.21
CA ARG A 56 8.72 -10.45 4.23
C ARG A 56 10.08 -10.15 3.62
N ALA A 57 10.55 -10.97 2.70
CA ALA A 57 11.84 -10.75 2.04
C ALA A 57 11.93 -9.38 1.32
N LEU A 58 10.82 -8.90 0.76
CA LEU A 58 10.77 -7.58 0.12
C LEU A 58 10.58 -6.43 1.11
N LEU A 59 9.96 -6.68 2.28
CA LEU A 59 9.98 -5.72 3.40
C LEU A 59 11.40 -5.57 3.94
N GLU A 60 12.11 -6.67 4.17
CA GLU A 60 13.51 -6.68 4.59
C GLU A 60 14.41 -5.95 3.58
N ARG A 61 14.24 -6.22 2.27
CA ARG A 61 14.99 -5.53 1.21
C ARG A 61 14.75 -4.02 1.22
N ALA A 62 13.53 -3.57 1.42
CA ALA A 62 13.21 -2.15 1.51
C ALA A 62 13.83 -1.52 2.77
N LEU A 63 13.69 -2.17 3.92
CA LEU A 63 14.20 -1.67 5.22
C LEU A 63 15.75 -1.68 5.31
N ALA A 64 16.42 -2.53 4.52
CA ALA A 64 17.88 -2.54 4.44
C ALA A 64 18.45 -1.32 3.67
N ARG A 65 17.60 -0.50 3.05
CA ARG A 65 18.02 0.70 2.31
C ARG A 65 17.96 1.94 3.20
N ASP A 66 18.96 2.77 3.10
CA ASP A 66 18.97 4.07 3.77
C ASP A 66 17.73 4.90 3.38
N GLY A 67 17.11 5.53 4.37
CA GLY A 67 15.90 6.34 4.19
C GLY A 67 14.59 5.58 4.41
N PHE A 68 14.61 4.25 4.60
CA PHE A 68 13.46 3.50 5.07
C PHE A 68 13.57 3.21 6.57
N GLN A 69 12.44 3.29 7.28
CA GLN A 69 12.38 3.02 8.72
C GLN A 69 11.00 2.52 9.12
N GLY A 70 10.96 1.37 9.80
CA GLY A 70 9.74 0.82 10.38
C GLY A 70 8.71 0.33 9.36
N ILE A 71 7.71 -0.34 9.85
CA ILE A 71 6.61 -0.93 9.07
C ILE A 71 5.29 -0.28 9.46
N MET A 72 4.41 -0.10 8.48
CA MET A 72 3.00 0.21 8.68
C MET A 72 2.18 -1.03 8.34
N SER A 73 1.69 -1.72 9.37
CA SER A 73 0.86 -2.94 9.26
C SER A 73 -0.62 -2.61 9.14
N PHE A 74 -1.47 -3.62 8.85
CA PHE A 74 -2.89 -3.39 8.58
C PHE A 74 -3.84 -4.19 9.48
N THR A 75 -3.35 -5.20 10.23
CA THR A 75 -4.10 -5.88 11.31
C THR A 75 -3.20 -6.08 12.52
N LEU A 76 -3.81 -6.29 13.70
CA LEU A 76 -3.03 -6.57 14.91
C LEU A 76 -2.33 -7.93 14.82
N ASP A 77 -3.00 -8.95 14.28
CA ASP A 77 -2.39 -10.28 14.07
C ASP A 77 -1.17 -10.19 13.13
N GLU A 78 -1.24 -9.42 12.04
CA GLU A 78 -0.06 -9.15 11.20
C GLU A 78 1.06 -8.48 11.99
N SER A 79 0.72 -7.46 12.80
CA SER A 79 1.71 -6.72 13.58
C SER A 79 2.46 -7.63 14.54
N LEU A 80 1.74 -8.49 15.26
CA LEU A 80 2.31 -9.45 16.20
C LEU A 80 3.16 -10.51 15.47
N TRP A 81 2.67 -11.01 14.33
CA TRP A 81 3.41 -11.97 13.50
C TRP A 81 4.72 -11.38 12.96
N LEU A 82 4.71 -10.14 12.47
CA LEU A 82 5.91 -9.44 12.03
C LEU A 82 6.89 -9.21 13.19
N ALA A 83 6.40 -8.79 14.37
CA ALA A 83 7.24 -8.61 15.55
C ALA A 83 7.91 -9.92 16.01
N ARG A 84 7.18 -11.04 15.98
CA ARG A 84 7.75 -12.37 16.25
C ARG A 84 8.77 -12.80 15.20
N SER A 85 8.62 -12.32 13.97
CA SER A 85 9.56 -12.56 12.87
C SER A 85 10.80 -11.67 12.93
N GLY A 86 10.94 -10.82 13.96
CA GLY A 86 12.12 -9.98 14.18
C GLY A 86 12.03 -8.57 13.62
N PHE A 87 10.88 -8.16 13.07
CA PHE A 87 10.67 -6.78 12.70
C PHE A 87 10.39 -5.91 13.94
N GLU A 88 10.89 -4.70 13.91
CA GLU A 88 10.72 -3.70 14.96
C GLU A 88 10.02 -2.46 14.40
N ASP A 89 9.63 -1.53 15.28
CA ASP A 89 8.98 -0.27 14.89
C ASP A 89 7.78 -0.47 13.95
N ILE A 90 6.78 -1.21 14.43
CA ILE A 90 5.57 -1.57 13.68
C ILE A 90 4.43 -0.67 14.12
N LEU A 91 3.90 0.13 13.19
CA LEU A 91 2.70 0.94 13.39
C LEU A 91 1.49 0.23 12.78
N LEU A 92 0.56 -0.23 13.63
CA LEU A 92 -0.74 -0.68 13.18
C LEU A 92 -1.56 0.52 12.69
N ALA A 93 -1.85 0.57 11.39
CA ALA A 93 -2.44 1.73 10.72
C ALA A 93 -3.97 1.81 10.77
N TYR A 94 -4.61 0.89 11.47
CA TYR A 94 -6.07 0.81 11.62
C TYR A 94 -6.43 0.39 13.04
N PRO A 95 -7.51 0.95 13.64
CA PRO A 95 -8.00 0.45 14.90
C PRO A 95 -8.34 -1.04 14.81
N SER A 96 -8.12 -1.76 15.89
CA SER A 96 -8.42 -3.20 16.00
C SER A 96 -9.46 -3.47 17.08
N ALA A 97 -10.22 -4.55 16.89
CA ALA A 97 -11.10 -5.12 17.91
C ALA A 97 -10.65 -6.54 18.34
N ASP A 98 -9.44 -6.92 17.99
CA ASP A 98 -8.86 -8.23 18.31
C ASP A 98 -8.43 -8.30 19.78
N ARG A 99 -9.30 -8.90 20.60
CA ARG A 99 -9.07 -9.02 22.05
C ARG A 99 -7.91 -9.97 22.38
N ALA A 100 -7.77 -11.07 21.63
CA ALA A 100 -6.70 -12.03 21.85
C ALA A 100 -5.34 -11.40 21.53
N GLY A 101 -5.26 -10.66 20.43
CA GLY A 101 -4.06 -9.91 20.07
C GLY A 101 -3.69 -8.85 21.11
N PHE A 102 -4.66 -8.14 21.69
CA PHE A 102 -4.40 -7.18 22.77
C PHE A 102 -3.95 -7.83 24.07
N ALA A 103 -4.52 -9.00 24.45
CA ALA A 103 -4.06 -9.77 25.61
C ALA A 103 -2.60 -10.19 25.44
N GLU A 104 -2.25 -10.70 24.27
CA GLU A 104 -0.89 -11.09 23.94
C GLU A 104 0.08 -9.88 23.93
N LEU A 105 -0.30 -8.78 23.28
CA LEU A 105 0.49 -7.53 23.25
C LEU A 105 0.81 -7.03 24.66
N ALA A 106 -0.16 -7.07 25.57
CA ALA A 106 0.00 -6.60 26.94
C ALA A 106 0.76 -7.59 27.87
N ALA A 107 0.96 -8.82 27.43
CA ALA A 107 1.67 -9.85 28.18
C ALA A 107 3.15 -10.00 27.80
N ASP A 108 3.55 -9.52 26.62
CA ASP A 108 4.90 -9.72 26.09
C ASP A 108 5.62 -8.35 25.91
N PRO A 109 6.70 -8.08 26.67
CA PRO A 109 7.44 -6.83 26.59
C PRO A 109 8.09 -6.59 25.23
N LYS A 110 8.48 -7.64 24.50
CA LYS A 110 9.05 -7.51 23.15
C LYS A 110 7.98 -7.04 22.17
N LEU A 111 6.79 -7.61 22.22
CA LEU A 111 5.68 -7.21 21.36
C LEU A 111 5.21 -5.79 21.69
N ALA A 112 5.04 -5.48 22.99
CA ALA A 112 4.64 -4.14 23.45
C ALA A 112 5.66 -3.06 23.08
N GLY A 113 6.96 -3.40 23.06
CA GLY A 113 8.02 -2.50 22.60
C GLY A 113 8.02 -2.28 21.08
N ALA A 114 7.71 -3.32 20.31
CA ALA A 114 7.79 -3.29 18.84
C ALA A 114 6.53 -2.71 18.17
N VAL A 115 5.34 -2.87 18.77
CA VAL A 115 4.06 -2.54 18.12
C VAL A 115 3.43 -1.29 18.73
N THR A 116 3.07 -0.35 17.87
CA THR A 116 2.24 0.82 18.21
C THR A 116 0.85 0.63 17.61
N VAL A 117 -0.20 0.78 18.44
CA VAL A 117 -1.60 0.58 18.01
C VAL A 117 -2.27 1.90 17.70
N MET A 118 -3.06 1.93 16.64
CA MET A 118 -3.89 3.09 16.29
C MET A 118 -5.17 3.12 17.12
N ILE A 119 -5.50 4.33 17.59
CA ILE A 119 -6.78 4.63 18.25
C ILE A 119 -7.34 5.97 17.75
N ASP A 120 -8.67 6.10 17.76
CA ASP A 120 -9.36 7.36 17.41
C ASP A 120 -10.65 7.58 18.21
N ASP A 121 -10.89 6.72 19.21
CA ASP A 121 -12.01 6.78 20.14
C ASP A 121 -11.57 6.32 21.53
N PRO A 122 -12.02 6.95 22.64
CA PRO A 122 -11.76 6.46 23.98
C PRO A 122 -12.19 5.00 24.23
N ALA A 123 -13.23 4.52 23.52
CA ALA A 123 -13.68 3.15 23.59
C ALA A 123 -12.62 2.12 23.13
N HIS A 124 -11.66 2.53 22.29
CA HIS A 124 -10.51 1.66 21.97
C HIS A 124 -9.63 1.38 23.20
N LEU A 125 -9.44 2.38 24.06
CA LEU A 125 -8.70 2.20 25.33
C LEU A 125 -9.47 1.26 26.26
N ASP A 126 -10.81 1.39 26.35
CA ASP A 126 -11.66 0.50 27.16
C ASP A 126 -11.58 -0.94 26.68
N LEU A 127 -11.61 -1.13 25.35
CA LEU A 127 -11.47 -2.45 24.73
C LEU A 127 -10.11 -3.09 25.04
N ILE A 128 -9.03 -2.33 24.94
CA ILE A 128 -7.67 -2.81 25.24
C ILE A 128 -7.55 -3.17 26.71
N ASP A 129 -8.02 -2.31 27.63
CA ASP A 129 -7.98 -2.60 29.06
C ASP A 129 -8.78 -3.84 29.43
N ALA A 130 -9.96 -4.01 28.84
CA ALA A 130 -10.79 -5.20 29.06
C ALA A 130 -10.15 -6.49 28.52
N ALA A 131 -9.25 -6.35 27.53
CA ALA A 131 -8.58 -7.49 26.90
C ALA A 131 -7.25 -7.88 27.57
N ARG A 132 -6.65 -7.02 28.40
CA ARG A 132 -5.30 -7.23 28.97
C ARG A 132 -5.13 -8.48 29.83
N ASP A 133 -6.20 -9.02 30.41
CA ASP A 133 -6.20 -10.26 31.22
C ASP A 133 -4.99 -10.39 32.18
N GLY A 134 -4.69 -9.31 32.92
CA GLY A 134 -3.55 -9.26 33.83
C GLY A 134 -2.20 -8.88 33.20
N GLY A 135 -2.13 -8.64 31.89
CA GLY A 135 -0.95 -8.10 31.21
C GLY A 135 -0.57 -6.72 31.74
N ARG A 136 0.73 -6.47 31.94
CA ARG A 136 1.26 -5.26 32.61
C ARG A 136 2.04 -4.34 31.70
N GLU A 137 2.28 -4.75 30.47
CA GLU A 137 3.07 -3.96 29.54
C GLU A 137 2.34 -2.68 29.14
N VAL A 138 3.10 -1.62 28.95
CA VAL A 138 2.59 -0.34 28.49
C VAL A 138 2.31 -0.43 26.98
N VAL A 139 1.06 -0.25 26.58
CA VAL A 139 0.66 -0.24 25.17
C VAL A 139 0.97 1.13 24.57
N ARG A 140 1.79 1.11 23.53
CA ARG A 140 2.11 2.28 22.71
C ARG A 140 0.94 2.59 21.79
N VAL A 141 0.48 3.85 21.78
CA VAL A 141 -0.68 4.23 20.97
C VAL A 141 -0.36 5.43 20.06
N CYS A 142 -1.01 5.44 18.90
CA CYS A 142 -0.98 6.50 17.90
C CYS A 142 -2.40 7.01 17.65
N LEU A 143 -2.59 8.31 17.51
CA LEU A 143 -3.90 8.91 17.20
C LEU A 143 -4.09 9.08 15.69
N GLU A 144 -5.28 8.71 15.15
CA GLU A 144 -5.61 9.01 13.74
C GLU A 144 -6.37 10.33 13.62
N LEU A 145 -5.79 11.29 12.90
CA LEU A 145 -6.46 12.53 12.49
C LEU A 145 -7.24 12.30 11.20
N ASP A 146 -8.55 12.61 11.19
CA ASP A 146 -9.35 12.65 9.96
C ASP A 146 -8.83 13.76 9.02
N THR A 147 -8.31 13.35 7.89
CA THR A 147 -7.73 14.24 6.87
C THR A 147 -8.75 14.73 5.84
N SER A 148 -10.02 14.33 5.93
CA SER A 148 -11.03 14.72 4.94
C SER A 148 -11.17 16.24 4.82
N LEU A 149 -11.25 16.72 3.57
CA LEU A 149 -11.61 18.09 3.27
C LEU A 149 -13.12 18.29 3.51
N ARG A 150 -13.48 19.23 4.37
CA ARG A 150 -14.87 19.57 4.68
C ARG A 150 -15.20 20.98 4.18
N LEU A 151 -16.15 21.09 3.28
CA LEU A 151 -16.58 22.35 2.68
C LEU A 151 -18.02 22.67 3.07
N LEU A 152 -18.41 23.92 2.93
CA LEU A 152 -19.78 24.42 3.20
C LEU A 152 -20.29 24.01 4.60
N GLY A 153 -19.48 24.24 5.63
CA GLY A 153 -19.85 23.87 7.00
C GLY A 153 -19.98 22.36 7.23
N GLY A 154 -19.24 21.55 6.46
CA GLY A 154 -19.24 20.08 6.58
C GLY A 154 -20.30 19.36 5.72
N ARG A 155 -21.13 20.10 4.97
CA ARG A 155 -22.13 19.52 4.05
C ARG A 155 -21.49 18.73 2.90
N VAL A 156 -20.31 19.15 2.46
CA VAL A 156 -19.51 18.44 1.45
C VAL A 156 -18.26 17.92 2.11
N ARG A 157 -18.06 16.60 2.02
CA ARG A 157 -16.88 15.91 2.54
C ARG A 157 -16.19 15.16 1.41
N VAL A 158 -14.89 15.42 1.24
CA VAL A 158 -14.01 14.72 0.29
C VAL A 158 -12.91 14.02 1.07
N GLY A 159 -12.78 12.73 0.89
CA GLY A 159 -11.77 11.91 1.60
C GLY A 159 -12.36 10.66 2.23
N ALA A 160 -11.50 9.91 2.91
CA ALA A 160 -11.89 8.68 3.59
C ALA A 160 -12.81 8.98 4.78
N ARG A 161 -13.79 8.11 5.00
CA ARG A 161 -14.62 8.13 6.21
C ARG A 161 -14.01 7.16 7.21
N ARG A 162 -13.10 7.66 8.03
CA ARG A 162 -12.36 6.87 9.01
C ARG A 162 -12.51 7.47 10.39
N SER A 163 -11.50 8.15 10.89
CA SER A 163 -11.50 8.75 12.21
C SER A 163 -12.61 9.78 12.41
N PRO A 164 -13.23 9.87 13.61
CA PRO A 164 -14.11 10.96 14.00
C PRO A 164 -13.35 12.26 14.34
N LEU A 165 -12.04 12.18 14.60
CA LEU A 165 -11.20 13.25 15.11
C LEU A 165 -10.74 14.17 13.98
N HIS A 166 -11.49 15.23 13.71
CA HIS A 166 -11.19 16.17 12.63
C HIS A 166 -10.49 17.45 13.11
N SER A 167 -10.84 17.95 14.30
CA SER A 167 -10.29 19.20 14.82
C SER A 167 -9.09 18.97 15.74
N PRO A 168 -8.16 19.95 15.83
CA PRO A 168 -7.07 19.92 16.81
C PRO A 168 -7.55 19.72 18.26
N ALA A 169 -8.69 20.30 18.63
CA ALA A 169 -9.27 20.18 19.97
C ALA A 169 -9.71 18.74 20.29
N GLN A 170 -10.38 18.06 19.32
CA GLN A 170 -10.78 16.66 19.47
C GLN A 170 -9.56 15.75 19.66
N LEU A 171 -8.52 15.97 18.86
CA LEU A 171 -7.30 15.15 18.96
C LEU A 171 -6.60 15.36 20.32
N ALA A 172 -6.50 16.63 20.78
CA ALA A 172 -5.93 16.94 22.08
C ALA A 172 -6.75 16.38 23.25
N GLU A 173 -8.08 16.27 23.12
CA GLU A 173 -8.92 15.65 24.16
C GLU A 173 -8.66 14.15 24.26
N LEU A 174 -8.56 13.44 23.14
CA LEU A 174 -8.16 12.02 23.18
C LEU A 174 -6.73 11.85 23.70
N ALA A 175 -5.81 12.75 23.35
CA ALA A 175 -4.45 12.74 23.92
C ALA A 175 -4.46 12.88 25.45
N ARG A 176 -5.30 13.77 26.02
CA ARG A 176 -5.48 13.88 27.47
C ARG A 176 -6.05 12.60 28.09
N SER A 177 -6.99 11.96 27.41
CA SER A 177 -7.58 10.68 27.86
C SER A 177 -6.50 9.60 27.94
N VAL A 178 -5.62 9.50 26.94
CA VAL A 178 -4.48 8.57 26.95
C VAL A 178 -3.51 8.93 28.09
N SER A 179 -3.10 10.19 28.23
CA SER A 179 -2.11 10.62 29.22
C SER A 179 -2.55 10.42 30.69
N ARG A 180 -3.87 10.39 30.92
CA ARG A 180 -4.44 10.16 32.26
C ARG A 180 -4.67 8.67 32.56
N ARG A 181 -4.54 7.80 31.56
CA ARG A 181 -4.87 6.37 31.68
C ARG A 181 -3.60 5.54 31.86
N PRO A 182 -3.39 4.91 33.04
CA PRO A 182 -2.24 4.06 33.26
C PRO A 182 -2.15 2.91 32.24
N GLY A 183 -0.93 2.52 31.87
CA GLY A 183 -0.67 1.44 30.96
C GLY A 183 -0.78 1.79 29.47
N PHE A 184 -0.91 3.08 29.14
CA PHE A 184 -0.83 3.58 27.77
C PHE A 184 0.23 4.65 27.63
N ARG A 185 0.90 4.70 26.48
CA ARG A 185 1.83 5.76 26.10
C ARG A 185 1.50 6.28 24.72
N LEU A 186 1.15 7.56 24.63
CA LEU A 186 0.96 8.22 23.35
C LEU A 186 2.34 8.51 22.73
N VAL A 187 2.59 7.92 21.55
CA VAL A 187 3.89 8.01 20.86
C VAL A 187 3.80 8.66 19.48
N GLY A 188 2.61 8.77 18.89
CA GLY A 188 2.52 9.30 17.54
C GLY A 188 1.15 9.81 17.12
N ILE A 189 1.15 10.47 15.96
CA ILE A 189 -0.04 10.89 15.24
C ILE A 189 0.08 10.37 13.81
N MET A 190 -1.00 9.80 13.27
CA MET A 190 -1.11 9.47 11.85
C MET A 190 -2.21 10.30 11.19
N ALA A 191 -1.93 10.74 9.97
CA ALA A 191 -2.88 11.55 9.19
C ALA A 191 -2.75 11.24 7.69
N TYR A 192 -3.41 10.16 7.24
CA TYR A 192 -3.35 9.71 5.84
C TYR A 192 -4.37 10.43 4.95
N GLU A 193 -3.89 11.19 3.99
CA GLU A 193 -4.70 11.95 3.03
C GLU A 193 -5.07 11.13 1.77
N GLY A 194 -5.94 10.13 1.94
CA GLY A 194 -6.31 9.20 0.86
C GLY A 194 -6.90 9.85 -0.40
N HIS A 195 -7.55 11.00 -0.28
CA HIS A 195 -8.09 11.78 -1.41
C HIS A 195 -7.03 12.57 -2.19
N VAL A 196 -5.83 12.69 -1.64
CA VAL A 196 -4.65 13.27 -2.30
C VAL A 196 -3.74 12.15 -2.77
N ALA A 197 -3.32 11.27 -1.86
CA ALA A 197 -2.36 10.20 -2.13
C ALA A 197 -2.91 9.07 -3.00
N GLY A 198 -4.21 8.78 -2.89
CA GLY A 198 -4.86 7.61 -3.49
C GLY A 198 -5.72 7.91 -4.72
N VAL A 199 -5.72 9.14 -5.24
CA VAL A 199 -6.52 9.55 -6.39
C VAL A 199 -5.62 10.10 -7.50
N GLY A 200 -5.62 9.41 -8.65
CA GLY A 200 -4.88 9.87 -9.84
C GLY A 200 -5.46 11.15 -10.44
N ASP A 201 -4.60 12.08 -10.82
CA ASP A 201 -4.94 13.41 -11.32
C ASP A 201 -4.81 13.55 -12.86
N ALA A 202 -4.53 12.44 -13.55
CA ALA A 202 -4.39 12.32 -15.00
C ALA A 202 -5.31 11.24 -15.58
N VAL A 203 -6.64 11.37 -15.38
CA VAL A 203 -7.61 10.38 -15.86
C VAL A 203 -7.68 10.40 -17.37
N ALA A 204 -7.31 9.28 -18.01
CA ALA A 204 -7.27 9.15 -19.46
C ALA A 204 -8.64 9.48 -20.11
N GLY A 205 -8.63 10.31 -21.16
CA GLY A 205 -9.83 10.74 -21.90
C GLY A 205 -10.77 11.69 -21.14
N ARG A 206 -10.37 12.17 -19.92
CA ARG A 206 -11.25 13.02 -19.08
C ARG A 206 -10.54 14.27 -18.54
N PRO A 207 -10.11 15.22 -19.41
CA PRO A 207 -9.27 16.35 -19.01
C PRO A 207 -9.96 17.30 -18.00
N LEU A 208 -11.26 17.53 -18.11
CA LEU A 208 -12.01 18.37 -17.16
C LEU A 208 -12.05 17.73 -15.77
N ARG A 209 -12.27 16.41 -15.69
CA ARG A 209 -12.21 15.66 -14.41
C ARG A 209 -10.82 15.73 -13.80
N SER A 210 -9.78 15.56 -14.60
CA SER A 210 -8.39 15.67 -14.14
C SER A 210 -8.09 17.06 -13.57
N ARG A 211 -8.57 18.13 -14.24
CA ARG A 211 -8.44 19.51 -13.73
C ARG A 211 -9.17 19.72 -12.41
N ALA A 212 -10.39 19.20 -12.29
CA ALA A 212 -11.18 19.29 -11.04
C ALA A 212 -10.48 18.55 -9.89
N ILE A 213 -9.92 17.35 -10.15
CA ILE A 213 -9.16 16.59 -9.17
C ILE A 213 -7.93 17.40 -8.70
N ARG A 214 -7.14 17.96 -9.62
CA ARG A 214 -5.96 18.76 -9.25
C ARG A 214 -6.32 19.98 -8.39
N LEU A 215 -7.40 20.67 -8.72
CA LEU A 215 -7.87 21.81 -7.93
C LEU A 215 -8.29 21.38 -6.52
N MET A 216 -9.08 20.30 -6.42
CA MET A 216 -9.48 19.72 -5.15
C MET A 216 -8.27 19.32 -4.31
N GLN A 217 -7.29 18.61 -4.89
CA GLN A 217 -6.07 18.19 -4.20
C GLN A 217 -5.23 19.39 -3.74
N ALA A 218 -5.12 20.45 -4.53
CA ALA A 218 -4.39 21.65 -4.14
C ALA A 218 -5.04 22.35 -2.93
N THR A 219 -6.38 22.45 -2.92
CA THR A 219 -7.14 23.00 -1.80
C THR A 219 -6.99 22.12 -0.57
N ALA A 220 -7.16 20.82 -0.72
CA ALA A 220 -7.07 19.86 0.38
C ALA A 220 -5.68 19.83 1.03
N ARG A 221 -4.60 19.89 0.22
CA ARG A 221 -3.23 19.92 0.75
C ARG A 221 -2.97 21.14 1.64
N ARG A 222 -3.40 22.33 1.20
CA ARG A 222 -3.20 23.56 2.00
C ARG A 222 -3.96 23.51 3.32
N GLU A 223 -5.25 23.20 3.26
CA GLU A 223 -6.12 23.12 4.45
C GLU A 223 -5.58 22.07 5.44
N LEU A 224 -5.21 20.90 4.93
CA LEU A 224 -4.72 19.81 5.77
C LEU A 224 -3.38 20.13 6.42
N ALA A 225 -2.44 20.75 5.71
CA ALA A 225 -1.15 21.12 6.27
C ALA A 225 -1.31 22.07 7.48
N GLU A 226 -2.18 23.07 7.36
CA GLU A 226 -2.48 24.01 8.45
C GLU A 226 -3.15 23.29 9.64
N ARG A 227 -4.14 22.45 9.39
CA ARG A 227 -4.87 21.71 10.41
C ARG A 227 -4.03 20.63 11.08
N ARG A 228 -3.20 19.89 10.30
CA ARG A 228 -2.24 18.92 10.84
C ARG A 228 -1.23 19.60 11.76
N ALA A 229 -0.66 20.72 11.34
CA ALA A 229 0.26 21.50 12.17
C ALA A 229 -0.39 21.99 13.47
N ALA A 230 -1.63 22.48 13.40
CA ALA A 230 -2.39 22.89 14.58
C ALA A 230 -2.71 21.70 15.50
N ALA A 231 -3.08 20.55 14.94
CA ALA A 231 -3.35 19.33 15.70
C ALA A 231 -2.09 18.81 16.42
N VAL A 232 -0.96 18.79 15.72
CA VAL A 232 0.33 18.39 16.31
C VAL A 232 0.72 19.30 17.47
N ARG A 233 0.60 20.63 17.32
CA ARG A 233 0.86 21.58 18.42
C ARG A 233 -0.06 21.32 19.61
N ALA A 234 -1.36 21.10 19.36
CA ALA A 234 -2.34 20.86 20.42
C ALA A 234 -2.07 19.57 21.18
N VAL A 235 -1.64 18.49 20.48
CA VAL A 235 -1.28 17.23 21.11
C VAL A 235 0.06 17.35 21.85
N ARG A 236 1.07 18.01 21.29
CA ARG A 236 2.37 18.22 21.97
C ARG A 236 2.26 19.03 23.25
N ALA A 237 1.26 19.89 23.38
CA ALA A 237 0.97 20.59 24.64
C ALA A 237 0.50 19.64 25.77
N VAL A 238 0.05 18.44 25.43
CA VAL A 238 -0.41 17.39 26.36
C VAL A 238 0.61 16.26 26.48
N ALA A 239 1.20 15.85 25.36
CA ALA A 239 2.18 14.77 25.22
C ALA A 239 3.37 15.32 24.40
N PRO A 240 4.38 15.95 25.06
CA PRO A 240 5.50 16.61 24.37
C PRO A 240 6.40 15.60 23.63
N ASP A 241 6.50 14.37 24.10
CA ASP A 241 7.45 13.34 23.64
C ASP A 241 6.88 12.45 22.53
N LEU A 242 6.25 13.06 21.51
CA LEU A 242 5.84 12.32 20.33
C LEU A 242 7.06 11.86 19.53
N GLU A 243 7.15 10.56 19.30
CA GLU A 243 8.23 9.94 18.54
C GLU A 243 8.08 10.19 17.04
N PHE A 244 6.83 10.21 16.53
CA PHE A 244 6.57 10.45 15.11
C PHE A 244 5.26 11.21 14.85
N VAL A 245 5.22 11.85 13.69
CA VAL A 245 4.02 12.35 13.02
C VAL A 245 4.03 11.80 11.60
N ASN A 246 3.20 10.79 11.36
CA ASN A 246 3.11 10.09 10.10
C ASN A 246 2.07 10.71 9.17
N GLY A 247 2.36 10.73 7.90
CA GLY A 247 1.42 11.14 6.84
C GLY A 247 1.86 10.60 5.49
N GLY A 248 1.10 10.94 4.48
CA GLY A 248 1.45 10.60 3.11
C GLY A 248 1.00 9.23 2.64
N GLY A 249 1.24 9.02 1.39
CA GLY A 249 1.11 7.79 0.63
C GLY A 249 1.90 7.97 -0.67
N THR A 250 2.11 6.92 -1.43
CA THR A 250 2.95 6.98 -2.66
C THR A 250 2.63 8.17 -3.57
N GLY A 251 1.35 8.55 -3.70
CA GLY A 251 0.92 9.66 -4.56
C GLY A 251 1.12 11.06 -3.99
N SER A 252 1.45 11.19 -2.69
CA SER A 252 1.60 12.50 -2.03
C SER A 252 2.95 12.70 -1.35
N VAL A 253 3.88 11.75 -1.42
CA VAL A 253 5.17 11.75 -0.70
C VAL A 253 5.81 13.12 -0.63
N GLN A 254 6.10 13.75 -1.77
CA GLN A 254 6.82 15.02 -1.82
C GLN A 254 6.04 16.21 -1.25
N HIS A 255 4.71 16.15 -1.29
CA HIS A 255 3.86 17.21 -0.75
C HIS A 255 3.76 17.13 0.76
N THR A 256 3.56 15.92 1.28
CA THR A 256 3.48 15.69 2.72
C THR A 256 4.86 15.81 3.38
N ALA A 257 5.91 15.42 2.70
CA ALA A 257 7.29 15.61 3.18
C ALA A 257 7.67 17.09 3.33
N ALA A 258 7.06 17.99 2.57
CA ALA A 258 7.30 19.43 2.68
C ALA A 258 6.64 20.09 3.91
N GLU A 259 5.80 19.36 4.66
CA GLU A 259 5.15 19.87 5.86
C GLU A 259 6.07 19.74 7.10
N ASP A 260 6.40 20.83 7.78
CA ASP A 260 7.28 20.82 8.96
C ASP A 260 6.74 19.97 10.12
N ALA A 261 5.41 19.87 10.23
CA ALA A 261 4.77 19.09 11.29
C ALA A 261 4.90 17.57 11.10
N VAL A 262 5.17 17.11 9.88
CA VAL A 262 5.32 15.68 9.54
C VAL A 262 6.77 15.26 9.76
N THR A 263 7.01 14.14 10.43
CA THR A 263 8.36 13.64 10.71
C THR A 263 8.73 12.38 9.92
N GLU A 264 7.73 11.64 9.39
CA GLU A 264 7.93 10.45 8.56
C GLU A 264 6.83 10.30 7.52
N ILE A 265 7.11 9.59 6.46
CA ILE A 265 6.17 9.37 5.34
C ILE A 265 5.82 7.89 5.26
N ALA A 266 4.53 7.56 5.10
CA ALA A 266 4.12 6.19 4.79
C ALA A 266 4.05 5.97 3.28
N ALA A 267 4.69 4.92 2.78
CA ALA A 267 4.56 4.48 1.39
C ALA A 267 4.83 2.97 1.26
N GLY A 268 4.26 2.34 0.26
CA GLY A 268 4.48 0.92 -0.01
C GLY A 268 4.15 0.55 -1.46
N SER A 269 2.99 0.98 -1.96
CA SER A 269 2.54 0.63 -3.31
C SER A 269 3.46 1.17 -4.42
N GLY A 270 4.23 2.20 -4.13
CA GLY A 270 5.27 2.74 -5.02
C GLY A 270 6.42 1.77 -5.28
N LEU A 271 6.66 0.80 -4.43
CA LEU A 271 7.68 -0.24 -4.65
C LEU A 271 7.33 -1.15 -5.83
N TYR A 272 6.05 -1.52 -5.98
CA TYR A 272 5.55 -2.38 -7.07
C TYR A 272 5.08 -1.63 -8.31
N VAL A 273 4.63 -0.39 -8.16
CA VAL A 273 4.04 0.45 -9.21
C VAL A 273 2.93 -0.26 -9.99
N PRO A 274 1.78 -0.53 -9.35
CA PRO A 274 0.61 -1.09 -10.02
C PRO A 274 0.04 -0.10 -11.05
N ARG A 275 -0.85 -0.61 -11.94
CA ARG A 275 -1.47 0.16 -13.03
C ARG A 275 -2.15 1.46 -12.60
N LEU A 276 -2.74 1.51 -11.40
CA LEU A 276 -3.41 2.72 -10.92
C LEU A 276 -2.51 3.96 -10.91
N PHE A 277 -1.20 3.79 -10.81
CA PHE A 277 -0.25 4.92 -10.83
C PHE A 277 0.01 5.51 -12.22
N ASP A 278 -0.44 4.88 -13.30
CA ASP A 278 -0.37 5.46 -14.65
C ASP A 278 -1.22 6.75 -14.77
N ASN A 279 -2.13 6.98 -13.83
CA ASN A 279 -3.00 8.16 -13.77
C ASN A 279 -2.46 9.30 -12.89
N TYR A 280 -1.17 9.29 -12.51
CA TYR A 280 -0.55 10.35 -11.70
C TYR A 280 0.40 11.20 -12.51
N THR A 281 0.36 12.53 -12.29
CA THR A 281 1.33 13.47 -12.90
C THR A 281 2.50 13.78 -12.00
N SER A 282 2.36 13.54 -10.69
CA SER A 282 3.33 13.94 -9.68
C SER A 282 4.57 13.05 -9.59
N PHE A 283 4.50 11.84 -10.13
CA PHE A 283 5.61 10.89 -10.21
C PHE A 283 5.36 9.86 -11.31
N SER A 284 6.41 9.20 -11.75
CA SER A 284 6.32 8.00 -12.57
C SER A 284 7.30 6.96 -12.02
N GLY A 285 6.86 5.72 -11.91
CA GLY A 285 7.69 4.61 -11.45
C GLY A 285 7.75 3.50 -12.49
N ARG A 286 8.59 2.52 -12.23
CA ARG A 286 8.74 1.33 -13.08
C ARG A 286 7.86 0.21 -12.56
N PRO A 287 7.00 -0.43 -13.39
CA PRO A 287 6.28 -1.64 -12.97
C PRO A 287 7.27 -2.72 -12.51
N ALA A 288 7.30 -2.98 -11.21
CA ALA A 288 8.21 -3.97 -10.64
C ALA A 288 7.55 -5.32 -10.39
N ALA A 289 6.27 -5.35 -10.03
CA ALA A 289 5.56 -6.60 -9.80
C ALA A 289 4.61 -6.92 -10.97
N LEU A 290 4.80 -8.08 -11.57
CA LEU A 290 4.07 -8.58 -12.72
C LEU A 290 3.67 -10.04 -12.49
N PHE A 291 2.67 -10.51 -13.23
CA PHE A 291 2.37 -11.93 -13.28
C PHE A 291 2.17 -12.39 -14.73
N ALA A 292 2.46 -13.66 -15.00
CA ALA A 292 2.30 -14.27 -16.31
C ALA A 292 1.21 -15.33 -16.29
N GLN A 293 0.45 -15.39 -17.39
CA GLN A 293 -0.52 -16.43 -17.67
C GLN A 293 -0.16 -17.14 -18.97
N PRO A 294 -0.29 -18.46 -19.05
CA PRO A 294 0.02 -19.20 -20.29
C PRO A 294 -1.09 -19.04 -21.30
N VAL A 295 -0.73 -18.94 -22.57
CA VAL A 295 -1.67 -19.11 -23.69
C VAL A 295 -2.10 -20.55 -23.73
N VAL A 296 -3.41 -20.82 -23.67
CA VAL A 296 -3.99 -22.16 -23.66
C VAL A 296 -4.84 -22.44 -24.90
N ARG A 297 -5.27 -21.40 -25.65
CA ARG A 297 -6.03 -21.52 -26.88
C ARG A 297 -5.67 -20.44 -27.90
N ARG A 298 -5.85 -20.79 -29.18
CA ARG A 298 -5.75 -19.86 -30.32
C ARG A 298 -7.03 -19.99 -31.15
N PRO A 299 -8.13 -19.30 -30.77
CA PRO A 299 -9.44 -19.49 -31.39
C PRO A 299 -9.51 -19.02 -32.85
N GLY A 300 -8.67 -18.04 -33.24
CA GLY A 300 -8.63 -17.47 -34.57
C GLY A 300 -7.58 -16.39 -34.70
N VAL A 301 -7.53 -15.75 -35.86
CA VAL A 301 -6.61 -14.66 -36.17
C VAL A 301 -6.84 -13.49 -35.19
N GLY A 302 -5.78 -12.96 -34.62
CA GLY A 302 -5.82 -11.85 -33.68
C GLY A 302 -6.39 -12.18 -32.30
N VAL A 303 -6.56 -13.47 -31.96
CA VAL A 303 -7.16 -13.92 -30.69
C VAL A 303 -6.35 -15.01 -30.03
N VAL A 304 -6.02 -14.83 -28.77
CA VAL A 304 -5.52 -15.90 -27.88
C VAL A 304 -6.34 -15.93 -26.60
N THR A 305 -6.44 -17.10 -25.97
CA THR A 305 -7.04 -17.25 -24.63
C THR A 305 -5.95 -17.68 -23.65
N VAL A 306 -5.82 -16.96 -22.55
CA VAL A 306 -4.89 -17.31 -21.47
C VAL A 306 -5.64 -17.96 -20.30
N LEU A 307 -4.92 -18.72 -19.46
CA LEU A 307 -5.45 -19.34 -18.25
C LEU A 307 -5.54 -18.31 -17.12
N GLY A 308 -6.74 -17.93 -16.68
CA GLY A 308 -6.93 -17.00 -15.58
C GLY A 308 -6.68 -15.53 -15.93
N GLY A 309 -6.23 -14.75 -14.95
CA GLY A 309 -5.89 -13.33 -15.10
C GLY A 309 -7.00 -12.36 -14.69
N GLY A 310 -8.23 -12.84 -14.51
CA GLY A 310 -9.38 -12.01 -14.14
C GLY A 310 -9.62 -11.99 -12.64
N TYR A 311 -9.17 -10.92 -11.97
CA TYR A 311 -9.56 -10.63 -10.59
C TYR A 311 -9.65 -9.11 -10.38
N PRO A 312 -10.72 -8.60 -9.77
CA PRO A 312 -10.81 -7.17 -9.44
C PRO A 312 -10.03 -6.86 -8.16
N ALA A 313 -9.34 -5.74 -8.16
CA ALA A 313 -8.76 -5.19 -6.94
C ALA A 313 -9.83 -4.52 -6.07
N SER A 314 -9.57 -4.41 -4.78
CA SER A 314 -10.49 -3.82 -3.80
C SER A 314 -10.80 -2.34 -4.08
N GLY A 315 -12.00 -1.91 -3.65
CA GLY A 315 -12.56 -0.59 -3.82
C GLY A 315 -13.83 -0.59 -4.64
N ALA A 316 -14.31 0.56 -5.07
CA ALA A 316 -15.47 0.65 -5.95
C ALA A 316 -15.19 -0.11 -7.25
N ALA A 317 -16.10 -1.01 -7.64
CA ALA A 317 -15.94 -1.84 -8.84
C ALA A 317 -15.88 -0.98 -10.11
N GLY A 318 -14.97 -1.34 -11.00
CA GLY A 318 -14.77 -0.63 -12.26
C GLY A 318 -13.62 -1.21 -13.07
N PRO A 319 -13.50 -0.85 -14.36
CA PRO A 319 -12.44 -1.34 -15.23
C PRO A 319 -11.01 -1.00 -14.75
N ASP A 320 -10.88 0.05 -13.94
CA ASP A 320 -9.63 0.47 -13.33
C ASP A 320 -9.15 -0.45 -12.20
N ARG A 321 -10.02 -1.38 -11.77
CA ARG A 321 -9.70 -2.39 -10.73
C ARG A 321 -9.24 -3.72 -11.30
N LEU A 322 -9.27 -3.89 -12.61
CA LEU A 322 -8.85 -5.12 -13.27
C LEU A 322 -7.35 -5.07 -13.58
N PRO A 323 -6.63 -6.21 -13.52
CA PRO A 323 -5.32 -6.32 -14.13
C PRO A 323 -5.39 -5.96 -15.62
N VAL A 324 -4.26 -5.73 -16.25
CA VAL A 324 -4.21 -5.48 -17.69
C VAL A 324 -3.14 -6.32 -18.34
N PRO A 325 -3.38 -6.84 -19.56
CA PRO A 325 -2.30 -7.38 -20.37
C PRO A 325 -1.26 -6.29 -20.62
N TYR A 326 -0.01 -6.64 -20.40
CA TYR A 326 1.10 -5.67 -20.42
C TYR A 326 2.12 -5.99 -21.52
N LEU A 327 2.53 -7.26 -21.60
CA LEU A 327 3.47 -7.73 -22.62
C LEU A 327 2.98 -9.07 -23.22
N PRO A 328 2.98 -9.21 -24.55
CA PRO A 328 3.36 -8.20 -25.53
C PRO A 328 2.38 -7.00 -25.54
N GLU A 329 2.90 -5.83 -25.94
CA GLU A 329 2.05 -4.64 -26.10
C GLU A 329 1.00 -4.85 -27.18
N GLY A 330 -0.19 -4.24 -27.00
CA GLY A 330 -1.24 -4.25 -28.01
C GLY A 330 -2.32 -5.32 -27.77
N LEU A 331 -2.14 -6.21 -26.79
CA LEU A 331 -3.20 -7.08 -26.35
C LEU A 331 -4.21 -6.32 -25.48
N ARG A 332 -5.49 -6.64 -25.62
CA ARG A 332 -6.60 -6.10 -24.83
C ARG A 332 -7.63 -7.17 -24.55
N TYR A 333 -8.41 -6.99 -23.51
CA TYR A 333 -9.53 -7.87 -23.22
C TYR A 333 -10.57 -7.84 -24.35
N ASP A 334 -11.23 -8.98 -24.56
CA ASP A 334 -12.49 -9.02 -25.31
C ASP A 334 -13.53 -8.14 -24.58
N PRO A 335 -14.21 -7.22 -25.27
CA PRO A 335 -15.14 -6.28 -24.62
C PRO A 335 -16.45 -6.94 -24.15
N GLN A 336 -16.78 -8.15 -24.63
CA GLN A 336 -17.98 -8.89 -24.24
C GLN A 336 -17.71 -9.81 -23.05
N GLU A 337 -16.62 -10.60 -23.11
CA GLU A 337 -16.28 -11.55 -22.05
C GLU A 337 -15.49 -10.90 -20.92
N GLY A 338 -14.60 -9.95 -21.25
CA GLY A 338 -13.71 -9.35 -20.27
C GLY A 338 -12.67 -10.32 -19.70
N PRO A 339 -12.05 -9.97 -18.55
CA PRO A 339 -11.13 -10.85 -17.85
C PRO A 339 -11.88 -11.92 -17.04
N GLY A 340 -11.70 -13.17 -17.41
CA GLY A 340 -12.32 -14.31 -16.73
C GLY A 340 -11.49 -14.86 -15.58
N GLU A 341 -12.14 -15.54 -14.67
CA GLU A 341 -11.48 -16.19 -13.53
C GLU A 341 -10.54 -17.33 -13.99
N VAL A 342 -11.00 -18.16 -14.93
CA VAL A 342 -10.28 -19.34 -15.41
C VAL A 342 -9.71 -19.14 -16.80
N GLN A 343 -10.45 -18.50 -17.71
CA GLN A 343 -10.00 -18.22 -19.07
C GLN A 343 -10.29 -16.77 -19.44
N THR A 344 -9.30 -16.13 -20.06
CA THR A 344 -9.38 -14.73 -20.48
C THR A 344 -9.04 -14.63 -21.96
N PRO A 345 -10.00 -14.31 -22.84
CA PRO A 345 -9.71 -14.02 -24.23
C PRO A 345 -9.05 -12.66 -24.38
N LEU A 346 -7.99 -12.61 -25.17
CA LEU A 346 -7.22 -11.42 -25.49
C LEU A 346 -7.20 -11.18 -26.98
N LEU A 347 -7.46 -9.95 -27.39
CA LEU A 347 -7.53 -9.51 -28.76
C LEU A 347 -6.36 -8.59 -29.11
N GLY A 348 -5.86 -8.69 -30.32
CA GLY A 348 -4.84 -7.79 -30.85
C GLY A 348 -3.89 -8.50 -31.82
N SER A 349 -3.23 -7.75 -32.70
CA SER A 349 -2.27 -8.32 -33.65
C SER A 349 -1.14 -9.13 -33.01
N PRO A 350 -0.63 -8.82 -31.81
CA PRO A 350 0.40 -9.66 -31.18
C PRO A 350 -0.06 -11.08 -30.84
N ALA A 351 -1.38 -11.33 -30.83
CA ALA A 351 -1.91 -12.67 -30.60
C ALA A 351 -1.50 -13.67 -31.70
N ASP A 352 -1.26 -13.19 -32.92
CA ASP A 352 -0.91 -14.07 -34.06
C ASP A 352 0.49 -14.67 -33.89
N ASP A 353 1.37 -14.00 -33.17
CA ASP A 353 2.77 -14.41 -32.91
C ASP A 353 2.90 -15.31 -31.67
N LEU A 354 1.83 -15.45 -30.88
CA LEU A 354 1.84 -16.24 -29.64
C LEU A 354 1.46 -17.72 -29.92
N LEU A 355 2.24 -18.61 -29.34
CA LEU A 355 2.00 -20.05 -29.37
C LEU A 355 1.33 -20.54 -28.07
N ILE A 356 0.71 -21.73 -28.11
CA ILE A 356 0.24 -22.39 -26.88
C ILE A 356 1.46 -22.65 -25.97
N GLY A 357 1.32 -22.27 -24.71
CA GLY A 357 2.40 -22.31 -23.71
C GLY A 357 3.18 -21.01 -23.55
N ASP A 358 3.10 -20.08 -24.52
CA ASP A 358 3.73 -18.77 -24.38
C ASP A 358 3.12 -17.98 -23.22
N LYS A 359 3.94 -17.13 -22.60
CA LYS A 359 3.55 -16.26 -21.48
C LYS A 359 3.00 -14.94 -21.98
N VAL A 360 1.84 -14.55 -21.44
CA VAL A 360 1.35 -13.16 -21.48
C VAL A 360 1.52 -12.56 -20.10
N TRP A 361 2.26 -11.45 -20.02
CA TRP A 361 2.53 -10.73 -18.79
C TRP A 361 1.43 -9.70 -18.51
N PHE A 362 1.01 -9.64 -17.26
CA PHE A 362 -0.01 -8.73 -16.77
C PHE A 362 0.54 -7.81 -15.69
N ARG A 363 0.02 -6.57 -15.65
CA ARG A 363 0.15 -5.68 -14.49
C ARG A 363 -1.10 -5.77 -13.63
N HIS A 364 -0.91 -5.95 -12.34
CA HIS A 364 -2.00 -5.87 -11.38
C HIS A 364 -2.48 -4.41 -11.21
N ALA A 365 -3.74 -4.23 -10.80
CA ALA A 365 -4.34 -2.91 -10.68
C ALA A 365 -3.86 -2.15 -9.45
N LYS A 366 -3.74 -2.83 -8.29
CA LYS A 366 -3.46 -2.25 -7.00
C LYS A 366 -2.45 -3.09 -6.23
N ALA A 367 -1.43 -2.46 -5.66
CA ALA A 367 -0.38 -3.16 -4.92
C ALA A 367 -0.93 -3.94 -3.71
N GLY A 368 -0.29 -5.07 -3.40
CA GLY A 368 -0.69 -6.03 -2.36
C GLY A 368 -1.68 -7.09 -2.84
N GLU A 369 -2.57 -6.75 -3.74
CA GLU A 369 -3.60 -7.68 -4.24
C GLU A 369 -3.02 -8.83 -5.09
N LEU A 370 -1.87 -8.60 -5.75
CA LEU A 370 -1.14 -9.65 -6.44
C LEU A 370 -0.77 -10.79 -5.49
N CYS A 371 -0.28 -10.46 -4.29
CA CYS A 371 0.17 -11.42 -3.30
C CYS A 371 -0.96 -12.21 -2.63
N GLU A 372 -2.24 -11.87 -2.89
CA GLU A 372 -3.40 -12.67 -2.53
C GLU A 372 -3.69 -13.78 -3.55
N ARG A 373 -3.02 -13.77 -4.71
CA ARG A 373 -3.25 -14.70 -5.82
C ARG A 373 -2.10 -15.68 -6.06
N PHE A 374 -0.92 -15.34 -5.55
CA PHE A 374 0.30 -16.15 -5.73
C PHE A 374 0.95 -16.44 -4.39
N ASP A 375 1.30 -17.70 -4.16
CA ASP A 375 1.98 -18.13 -2.93
C ASP A 375 3.46 -17.72 -2.94
N THR A 376 4.04 -17.56 -4.13
CA THR A 376 5.46 -17.23 -4.31
C THR A 376 5.67 -16.11 -5.32
N LEU A 377 6.75 -15.37 -5.11
CA LEU A 377 7.28 -14.38 -6.04
C LEU A 377 8.68 -14.82 -6.49
N HIS A 378 8.90 -14.86 -7.80
CA HIS A 378 10.23 -15.06 -8.37
C HIS A 378 10.92 -13.70 -8.50
N LEU A 379 12.05 -13.53 -7.82
CA LEU A 379 12.82 -12.29 -7.84
C LEU A 379 13.75 -12.29 -9.05
N VAL A 380 13.56 -11.33 -9.95
CA VAL A 380 14.34 -11.19 -11.19
C VAL A 380 15.33 -10.05 -11.04
N GLU A 381 16.61 -10.33 -11.26
CA GLU A 381 17.69 -9.36 -11.34
C GLU A 381 18.41 -9.54 -12.67
N GLY A 382 18.54 -8.47 -13.44
CA GLY A 382 18.99 -8.59 -14.83
C GLY A 382 18.07 -9.52 -15.62
N ASP A 383 18.58 -10.62 -16.12
CA ASP A 383 17.86 -11.63 -16.92
C ASP A 383 17.79 -13.01 -16.24
N THR A 384 17.95 -13.06 -14.92
CA THR A 384 17.92 -14.30 -14.13
C THR A 384 16.95 -14.19 -12.95
N VAL A 385 16.35 -15.34 -12.57
CA VAL A 385 15.66 -15.48 -11.28
C VAL A 385 16.71 -15.78 -10.22
N THR A 386 16.90 -14.86 -9.29
CA THR A 386 17.91 -14.98 -8.21
C THR A 386 17.35 -15.65 -6.95
N ALA A 387 16.04 -15.60 -6.75
CA ALA A 387 15.37 -16.24 -5.61
C ALA A 387 13.89 -16.49 -5.91
N CYS A 388 13.30 -17.43 -5.16
CA CYS A 388 11.86 -17.64 -5.06
C CYS A 388 11.47 -17.45 -3.58
N VAL A 389 10.61 -16.50 -3.28
CA VAL A 389 10.25 -16.13 -1.92
C VAL A 389 8.75 -16.23 -1.69
N PRO A 390 8.30 -16.63 -0.49
CA PRO A 390 6.87 -16.71 -0.20
C PRO A 390 6.26 -15.31 -0.06
N THR A 391 5.01 -15.18 -0.50
CA THR A 391 4.11 -14.10 -0.09
C THR A 391 3.53 -14.41 1.29
N TYR A 392 2.78 -13.48 1.90
CA TYR A 392 2.01 -13.78 3.12
C TYR A 392 1.09 -14.99 2.94
N ARG A 393 0.42 -15.08 1.77
CA ARG A 393 -0.39 -16.24 1.41
C ARG A 393 0.43 -17.53 1.38
N GLY A 394 1.62 -17.50 0.80
CA GLY A 394 2.54 -18.65 0.75
C GLY A 394 3.07 -19.08 2.12
N GLU A 395 3.02 -18.18 3.11
CA GLU A 395 3.30 -18.48 4.52
C GLU A 395 2.04 -18.87 5.32
N GLY A 396 0.92 -19.11 4.63
CA GLY A 396 -0.36 -19.48 5.24
C GLY A 396 -1.05 -18.31 5.97
N ARG A 397 -0.76 -17.06 5.58
CA ARG A 397 -1.27 -15.85 6.23
C ARG A 397 -2.03 -14.97 5.25
N THR A 398 -3.26 -14.61 5.60
CA THR A 398 -4.06 -13.60 4.86
C THR A 398 -4.33 -12.36 5.69
N PHE A 399 -4.56 -12.50 6.98
CA PHE A 399 -4.84 -11.45 7.98
C PHE A 399 -6.17 -10.70 7.79
N LEU A 400 -6.98 -11.03 6.79
CA LEU A 400 -8.29 -10.42 6.51
C LEU A 400 -9.35 -11.49 6.24
#